data_1f2959dca24c5de842179d197c64834f
#
_entry.id   1f2959dca24c5de842179d197c64834f
#
_cell.length_a   1.000
_cell.length_b   1.000
_cell.length_c   1.000
_cell.angle_alpha   90.00
_cell.angle_beta   90.00
_cell.angle_gamma   90.00
#
_symmetry.space_group_name_H-M   'P 1'
#
loop_
_entity.id
_entity.type
_entity.pdbx_description
1 polymer ?
#
loop_
_entity_poly.entity_id
_entity_poly.type
_entity_poly.pdbx_seq_one_letter_code
_entity_poly.pdbx_strand_id
1 'polypeptide(L)'
;MGKVVVMDHPLIQHKIGIMRRTDTGSKDFRTLVSEVAMLECYEATRDLELTDVEIETPICKATVKELKGKKLAVVPILRAGLGMVEGMLELIPAAKVGHIGMYRDPETAEPIEYYCKLPADCANREVFVVDPMLATGGSAVAALDMLKKRGVKNIHFMCIIAAPEGVKRLTEAHPDVDLYIGALDDHLNEHKYIVPGLGDAGDRIFGTK
;
A
#
# COMPACT_ATOMS: atom_id res chain seq x y z
N MET A 1 -8.44 10.49 14.03
CA MET A 1 -7.18 9.73 14.20
C MET A 1 -7.27 8.56 13.22
N GLY A 2 -6.26 8.38 12.39
CA GLY A 2 -6.19 7.25 11.46
C GLY A 2 -6.23 5.92 12.20
N LYS A 3 -6.80 4.91 11.58
CA LYS A 3 -6.87 3.54 12.13
C LYS A 3 -5.63 2.74 11.74
N VAL A 4 -5.21 1.81 12.59
CA VAL A 4 -4.21 0.79 12.29
C VAL A 4 -4.93 -0.55 12.24
N VAL A 5 -4.95 -1.15 11.07
CA VAL A 5 -5.64 -2.43 10.81
C VAL A 5 -4.58 -3.47 10.45
N VAL A 6 -4.42 -4.48 11.30
CA VAL A 6 -3.60 -5.66 11.02
C VAL A 6 -4.54 -6.76 10.54
N MET A 7 -4.26 -7.30 9.36
CA MET A 7 -5.09 -8.33 8.74
C MET A 7 -5.01 -9.65 9.49
N ASP A 8 -6.16 -10.23 9.81
CA ASP A 8 -6.27 -11.54 10.48
C ASP A 8 -6.83 -12.64 9.56
N HIS A 9 -7.14 -12.29 8.30
CA HIS A 9 -7.77 -13.21 7.36
C HIS A 9 -6.85 -14.40 7.02
N PRO A 10 -7.33 -15.66 7.15
CA PRO A 10 -6.49 -16.86 6.95
C PRO A 10 -5.78 -16.94 5.60
N LEU A 11 -6.41 -16.47 4.51
CA LEU A 11 -5.77 -16.48 3.19
C LEU A 11 -4.60 -15.50 3.10
N ILE A 12 -4.70 -14.34 3.73
CA ILE A 12 -3.59 -13.36 3.78
C ILE A 12 -2.44 -13.95 4.56
N GLN A 13 -2.71 -14.50 5.76
CA GLN A 13 -1.69 -15.11 6.61
C GLN A 13 -1.00 -16.31 5.92
N HIS A 14 -1.78 -17.15 5.24
CA HIS A 14 -1.24 -18.27 4.47
C HIS A 14 -0.29 -17.81 3.36
N LYS A 15 -0.72 -16.81 2.55
CA LYS A 15 0.10 -16.27 1.45
C LYS A 15 1.38 -15.60 1.96
N ILE A 16 1.30 -14.81 3.01
CA ILE A 16 2.48 -14.23 3.66
C ILE A 16 3.41 -15.33 4.20
N GLY A 17 2.86 -16.40 4.78
CA GLY A 17 3.64 -17.57 5.21
C GLY A 17 4.46 -18.19 4.07
N ILE A 18 3.91 -18.31 2.87
CA ILE A 18 4.64 -18.78 1.67
C ILE A 18 5.69 -17.76 1.23
N MET A 19 5.35 -16.46 1.24
CA MET A 19 6.29 -15.39 0.87
C MET A 19 7.55 -15.37 1.75
N ARG A 20 7.43 -15.73 3.03
CA ARG A 20 8.56 -15.78 3.98
C ARG A 20 9.59 -16.86 3.68
N ARG A 21 9.21 -17.90 2.97
CA ARG A 21 10.07 -19.06 2.69
C ARG A 21 11.22 -18.67 1.79
N THR A 22 12.40 -19.22 2.08
CA THR A 22 13.63 -18.99 1.30
C THR A 22 13.59 -19.64 -0.08
N ASP A 23 12.80 -20.70 -0.23
CA ASP A 23 12.62 -21.45 -1.49
C ASP A 23 11.52 -20.87 -2.41
N THR A 24 10.81 -19.81 -1.98
CA THR A 24 9.85 -19.11 -2.85
C THR A 24 10.57 -18.29 -3.89
N GLY A 25 10.51 -18.72 -5.16
CA GLY A 25 11.15 -18.04 -6.28
C GLY A 25 10.50 -16.72 -6.65
N SER A 26 11.19 -15.87 -7.43
CA SER A 26 10.72 -14.51 -7.77
C SER A 26 9.39 -14.48 -8.51
N LYS A 27 9.07 -15.49 -9.34
CA LYS A 27 7.76 -15.59 -10.02
C LYS A 27 6.64 -15.73 -9.01
N ASP A 28 6.76 -16.71 -8.11
CA ASP A 28 5.71 -17.01 -7.13
C ASP A 28 5.62 -15.87 -6.09
N PHE A 29 6.76 -15.28 -5.72
CA PHE A 29 6.79 -14.12 -4.83
C PHE A 29 6.01 -12.92 -5.42
N ARG A 30 6.21 -12.59 -6.71
CA ARG A 30 5.43 -11.52 -7.38
C ARG A 30 3.94 -11.80 -7.40
N THR A 31 3.56 -13.04 -7.72
CA THR A 31 2.15 -13.46 -7.71
C THR A 31 1.55 -13.29 -6.32
N LEU A 32 2.24 -13.73 -5.28
CA LEU A 32 1.77 -13.61 -3.89
C LEU A 32 1.68 -12.14 -3.44
N VAL A 33 2.62 -11.28 -3.83
CA VAL A 33 2.56 -9.83 -3.55
C VAL A 33 1.28 -9.22 -4.15
N SER A 34 0.99 -9.53 -5.41
CA SER A 34 -0.21 -9.04 -6.10
C SER A 34 -1.49 -9.55 -5.43
N GLU A 35 -1.56 -10.83 -5.10
CA GLU A 35 -2.72 -11.46 -4.46
C GLU A 35 -2.97 -10.91 -3.03
N VAL A 36 -1.92 -10.71 -2.23
CA VAL A 36 -2.05 -10.11 -0.90
C VAL A 36 -2.49 -8.66 -1.01
N ALA A 37 -1.90 -7.89 -1.93
CA ALA A 37 -2.29 -6.50 -2.16
C ALA A 37 -3.77 -6.36 -2.59
N MET A 38 -4.28 -7.29 -3.41
CA MET A 38 -5.71 -7.35 -3.78
C MET A 38 -6.60 -7.57 -2.55
N LEU A 39 -6.26 -8.56 -1.70
CA LEU A 39 -7.03 -8.87 -0.50
C LEU A 39 -7.00 -7.73 0.52
N GLU A 40 -5.84 -7.11 0.73
CA GLU A 40 -5.71 -5.92 1.58
C GLU A 40 -6.51 -4.74 1.02
N CYS A 41 -6.48 -4.53 -0.29
CA CYS A 41 -7.25 -3.48 -0.95
C CYS A 41 -8.75 -3.68 -0.76
N TYR A 42 -9.24 -4.92 -0.85
CA TYR A 42 -10.64 -5.24 -0.58
C TYR A 42 -11.05 -4.81 0.83
N GLU A 43 -10.23 -5.09 1.84
CA GLU A 43 -10.50 -4.68 3.22
C GLU A 43 -10.34 -3.16 3.41
N ALA A 44 -9.31 -2.57 2.84
CA ALA A 44 -9.01 -1.15 2.95
C ALA A 44 -10.07 -0.24 2.27
N THR A 45 -10.86 -0.80 1.35
CA THR A 45 -11.95 -0.10 0.66
C THR A 45 -13.32 -0.33 1.28
N ARG A 46 -13.41 -1.02 2.43
CA ARG A 46 -14.68 -1.38 3.10
C ARG A 46 -15.56 -0.19 3.43
N ASP A 47 -14.94 0.93 3.82
CA ASP A 47 -15.63 2.13 4.29
C ASP A 47 -15.80 3.21 3.21
N LEU A 48 -15.61 2.87 1.93
CA LEU A 48 -15.84 3.82 0.82
C LEU A 48 -17.31 4.24 0.78
N GLU A 49 -17.54 5.54 0.65
CA GLU A 49 -18.88 6.10 0.57
C GLU A 49 -19.60 5.69 -0.73
N LEU A 50 -20.88 5.38 -0.58
CA LEU A 50 -21.77 5.04 -1.69
C LEU A 50 -22.81 6.16 -1.88
N THR A 51 -23.29 6.31 -3.10
CA THR A 51 -24.40 7.20 -3.46
C THR A 51 -25.46 6.43 -4.22
N ASP A 52 -26.72 6.85 -4.09
CA ASP A 52 -27.84 6.29 -4.84
C ASP A 52 -27.85 6.86 -6.27
N VAL A 53 -28.00 5.98 -7.26
CA VAL A 53 -28.10 6.32 -8.68
C VAL A 53 -29.28 5.58 -9.30
N GLU A 54 -30.14 6.31 -10.03
CA GLU A 54 -31.20 5.71 -10.81
C GLU A 54 -30.64 5.13 -12.11
N ILE A 55 -30.92 3.87 -12.34
CA ILE A 55 -30.54 3.17 -13.57
C ILE A 55 -31.73 2.48 -14.21
N GLU A 56 -31.57 2.07 -15.45
CA GLU A 56 -32.51 1.17 -16.14
C GLU A 56 -31.88 -0.22 -16.24
N THR A 57 -32.52 -1.21 -15.64
CA THR A 57 -32.14 -2.62 -15.78
C THR A 57 -32.85 -3.22 -17.00
N PRO A 58 -32.50 -4.41 -17.46
CA PRO A 58 -33.24 -5.08 -18.53
C PRO A 58 -34.74 -5.34 -18.23
N ILE A 59 -35.17 -5.13 -16.98
CA ILE A 59 -36.54 -5.42 -16.54
C ILE A 59 -37.30 -4.18 -16.10
N CYS A 60 -36.67 -3.26 -15.35
CA CYS A 60 -37.33 -2.09 -14.78
C CYS A 60 -36.33 -0.99 -14.40
N LYS A 61 -36.84 0.20 -14.08
CA LYS A 61 -36.07 1.24 -13.40
C LYS A 61 -35.76 0.81 -11.96
N ALA A 62 -34.53 1.04 -11.52
CA ALA A 62 -34.08 0.69 -10.17
C ALA A 62 -33.12 1.73 -9.62
N THR A 63 -33.05 1.86 -8.30
CA THR A 63 -32.03 2.62 -7.59
C THR A 63 -30.93 1.67 -7.13
N VAL A 64 -29.68 1.97 -7.50
CA VAL A 64 -28.51 1.16 -7.13
C VAL A 64 -27.47 2.00 -6.41
N LYS A 65 -26.52 1.34 -5.75
CA LYS A 65 -25.39 1.99 -5.07
C LYS A 65 -24.18 2.07 -5.99
N GLU A 66 -23.60 3.25 -6.12
CA GLU A 66 -22.32 3.48 -6.77
C GLU A 66 -21.33 4.16 -5.82
N LEU A 67 -20.03 4.01 -6.08
CA LEU A 67 -19.01 4.72 -5.32
C LEU A 67 -19.20 6.23 -5.49
N LYS A 68 -19.30 6.94 -4.37
CA LYS A 68 -19.47 8.39 -4.34
C LYS A 68 -18.18 9.11 -4.75
N GLY A 69 -18.29 10.13 -5.58
CA GLY A 69 -17.19 11.03 -5.91
C GLY A 69 -16.09 10.45 -6.82
N LYS A 70 -14.88 10.92 -6.64
CA LYS A 70 -13.70 10.48 -7.40
C LYS A 70 -13.24 9.12 -6.90
N LYS A 71 -12.96 8.22 -7.84
CA LYS A 71 -12.42 6.89 -7.55
C LYS A 71 -10.98 6.95 -7.04
N LEU A 72 -10.40 5.81 -6.72
CA LEU A 72 -9.11 5.68 -6.07
C LEU A 72 -7.92 6.10 -6.96
N ALA A 73 -6.81 6.40 -6.30
CA ALA A 73 -5.49 6.42 -6.91
C ALA A 73 -4.54 5.54 -6.08
N VAL A 74 -3.71 4.75 -6.77
CA VAL A 74 -2.67 3.91 -6.19
C VAL A 74 -1.32 4.58 -6.43
N VAL A 75 -0.53 4.73 -5.39
CA VAL A 75 0.77 5.41 -5.45
C VAL A 75 1.84 4.51 -4.84
N PRO A 76 2.49 3.66 -5.65
CA PRO A 76 3.60 2.85 -5.18
C PRO A 76 4.83 3.70 -4.85
N ILE A 77 5.50 3.36 -3.75
CA ILE A 77 6.87 3.80 -3.50
C ILE A 77 7.80 2.91 -4.31
N LEU A 78 8.49 3.50 -5.29
CA LEU A 78 9.40 2.77 -6.17
C LEU A 78 10.62 2.28 -5.39
N ARG A 79 11.11 1.10 -5.69
CA ARG A 79 10.72 0.11 -6.71
C ARG A 79 9.69 -0.90 -6.20
N ALA A 80 9.82 -1.36 -4.95
CA ALA A 80 9.11 -2.53 -4.42
C ALA A 80 7.58 -2.38 -4.44
N GLY A 81 7.05 -1.19 -4.20
CA GLY A 81 5.61 -0.92 -4.25
C GLY A 81 4.95 -1.25 -5.59
N LEU A 82 5.70 -1.28 -6.71
CA LEU A 82 5.16 -1.68 -8.02
C LEU A 82 4.53 -3.07 -8.00
N GLY A 83 5.07 -4.00 -7.22
CA GLY A 83 4.54 -5.36 -7.12
C GLY A 83 3.10 -5.43 -6.58
N MET A 84 2.66 -4.42 -5.84
CA MET A 84 1.31 -4.36 -5.27
C MET A 84 0.27 -3.77 -6.23
N VAL A 85 0.70 -3.02 -7.25
CA VAL A 85 -0.20 -2.23 -8.11
C VAL A 85 -1.15 -3.10 -8.92
N GLU A 86 -0.65 -4.18 -9.51
CA GLU A 86 -1.41 -5.05 -10.41
C GLU A 86 -2.62 -5.67 -9.68
N GLY A 87 -2.43 -6.25 -8.49
CA GLY A 87 -3.52 -6.81 -7.71
C GLY A 87 -4.59 -5.80 -7.32
N MET A 88 -4.19 -4.55 -7.02
CA MET A 88 -5.15 -3.49 -6.75
C MET A 88 -5.94 -3.06 -8.00
N LEU A 89 -5.29 -3.02 -9.17
CA LEU A 89 -5.94 -2.68 -10.43
C LEU A 89 -6.87 -3.79 -10.93
N GLU A 90 -6.58 -5.06 -10.64
CA GLU A 90 -7.52 -6.16 -10.90
C GLU A 90 -8.83 -6.00 -10.11
N LEU A 91 -8.74 -5.56 -8.86
CA LEU A 91 -9.92 -5.30 -8.03
C LEU A 91 -10.62 -3.98 -8.43
N ILE A 92 -9.85 -2.92 -8.73
CA ILE A 92 -10.38 -1.60 -9.05
C ILE A 92 -9.78 -1.09 -10.36
N PRO A 93 -10.24 -1.59 -11.53
CA PRO A 93 -9.64 -1.27 -12.83
C PRO A 93 -9.68 0.22 -13.21
N ALA A 94 -10.59 0.99 -12.61
CA ALA A 94 -10.73 2.43 -12.84
C ALA A 94 -9.83 3.29 -11.94
N ALA A 95 -9.03 2.69 -11.04
CA ALA A 95 -8.06 3.43 -10.23
C ALA A 95 -6.98 4.05 -11.13
N LYS A 96 -6.55 5.26 -10.78
CA LYS A 96 -5.40 5.90 -11.42
C LYS A 96 -4.12 5.53 -10.68
N VAL A 97 -3.00 5.52 -11.40
CA VAL A 97 -1.69 5.20 -10.80
C VAL A 97 -0.81 6.46 -10.86
N GLY A 98 -0.26 6.82 -9.70
CA GLY A 98 0.86 7.76 -9.58
C GLY A 98 2.11 6.98 -9.17
N HIS A 99 3.28 7.63 -9.19
CA HIS A 99 4.53 6.99 -8.76
C HIS A 99 5.36 7.97 -7.94
N ILE A 100 5.94 7.47 -6.85
CA ILE A 100 6.93 8.19 -6.04
C ILE A 100 8.21 7.37 -6.03
N GLY A 101 9.30 7.98 -6.53
CA GLY A 101 10.64 7.42 -6.48
C GLY A 101 11.47 8.11 -5.41
N MET A 102 12.01 7.30 -4.50
CA MET A 102 12.87 7.77 -3.44
C MET A 102 14.09 6.86 -3.30
N TYR A 103 15.24 7.44 -2.98
CA TYR A 103 16.41 6.68 -2.54
C TYR A 103 16.88 7.21 -1.18
N ARG A 104 17.68 6.44 -0.49
CA ARG A 104 18.31 6.89 0.74
C ARG A 104 19.65 7.51 0.41
N ASP A 105 19.87 8.72 0.90
CA ASP A 105 21.17 9.36 0.82
C ASP A 105 22.24 8.45 1.48
N PRO A 106 23.35 8.17 0.79
CA PRO A 106 24.38 7.26 1.32
C PRO A 106 25.06 7.79 2.59
N GLU A 107 25.13 9.12 2.76
CA GLU A 107 25.82 9.76 3.89
C GLU A 107 24.88 9.99 5.07
N THR A 108 23.68 10.52 4.80
CA THR A 108 22.72 10.91 5.87
C THR A 108 21.67 9.85 6.15
N ALA A 109 21.50 8.85 5.27
CA ALA A 109 20.42 7.87 5.26
C ALA A 109 19.00 8.48 5.20
N GLU A 110 18.90 9.78 4.86
CA GLU A 110 17.62 10.45 4.67
C GLU A 110 16.99 10.09 3.32
N PRO A 111 15.65 10.03 3.25
CA PRO A 111 14.96 9.75 1.99
C PRO A 111 14.97 11.00 1.09
N ILE A 112 15.51 10.84 -0.12
CA ILE A 112 15.53 11.86 -1.17
C ILE A 112 14.59 11.49 -2.30
N GLU A 113 13.70 12.44 -2.69
CA GLU A 113 12.85 12.31 -3.87
C GLU A 113 13.69 12.45 -5.14
N TYR A 114 13.58 11.49 -6.07
CA TYR A 114 14.12 11.63 -7.42
C TYR A 114 13.03 11.60 -8.51
N TYR A 115 11.83 11.17 -8.18
CA TYR A 115 10.71 11.10 -9.11
C TYR A 115 9.37 11.21 -8.40
N CYS A 116 8.48 12.05 -8.95
CA CYS A 116 7.09 12.09 -8.50
C CYS A 116 6.19 12.45 -9.69
N LYS A 117 5.32 11.53 -10.07
CA LYS A 117 4.29 11.73 -11.08
C LYS A 117 2.95 11.28 -10.55
N LEU A 118 2.04 12.20 -10.35
CA LEU A 118 0.70 11.95 -9.81
C LEU A 118 -0.38 12.27 -10.83
N PRO A 119 -1.56 11.62 -10.76
CA PRO A 119 -2.74 12.07 -11.49
C PRO A 119 -3.05 13.55 -11.19
N ALA A 120 -3.43 14.33 -12.18
CA ALA A 120 -3.70 15.76 -12.03
C ALA A 120 -4.80 16.07 -10.99
N ASP A 121 -5.72 15.15 -10.79
CA ASP A 121 -6.82 15.23 -9.82
C ASP A 121 -6.57 14.43 -8.54
N CYS A 122 -5.33 14.08 -8.24
CA CYS A 122 -4.94 13.23 -7.10
C CYS A 122 -5.44 13.79 -5.76
N ALA A 123 -5.41 15.11 -5.60
CA ALA A 123 -5.89 15.81 -4.39
C ALA A 123 -7.39 15.56 -4.06
N ASN A 124 -8.17 15.12 -5.05
CA ASN A 124 -9.60 14.85 -4.91
C ASN A 124 -9.94 13.34 -4.92
N ARG A 125 -8.95 12.47 -4.72
CA ARG A 125 -9.12 11.02 -4.72
C ARG A 125 -8.82 10.43 -3.35
N GLU A 126 -9.32 9.22 -3.12
CA GLU A 126 -8.80 8.34 -2.08
C GLU A 126 -7.46 7.78 -2.58
N VAL A 127 -6.37 8.10 -1.89
CA VAL A 127 -5.01 7.77 -2.32
C VAL A 127 -4.44 6.66 -1.46
N PHE A 128 -4.15 5.53 -2.08
CA PHE A 128 -3.49 4.39 -1.44
C PHE A 128 -2.00 4.41 -1.78
N VAL A 129 -1.18 4.75 -0.80
CA VAL A 129 0.28 4.63 -0.87
C VAL A 129 0.66 3.20 -0.53
N VAL A 130 1.44 2.56 -1.39
CA VAL A 130 1.77 1.14 -1.22
C VAL A 130 3.27 0.90 -1.24
N ASP A 131 3.72 0.13 -0.27
CA ASP A 131 5.09 -0.39 -0.16
C ASP A 131 5.02 -1.75 0.54
N PRO A 132 5.60 -2.84 0.02
CA PRO A 132 5.51 -4.15 0.67
C PRO A 132 6.02 -4.19 2.11
N MET A 133 6.93 -3.30 2.49
CA MET A 133 7.58 -3.34 3.79
C MET A 133 7.57 -1.98 4.51
N LEU A 134 7.03 -1.96 5.72
CA LEU A 134 7.13 -0.83 6.64
C LEU A 134 8.15 -1.16 7.74
N ALA A 135 9.45 -1.01 7.44
CA ALA A 135 10.54 -1.30 8.37
C ALA A 135 10.78 -0.11 9.33
N THR A 136 11.63 0.83 8.98
CA THR A 136 11.93 2.01 9.82
C THR A 136 10.91 3.14 9.68
N GLY A 137 10.01 3.09 8.71
CA GLY A 137 9.02 4.11 8.41
C GLY A 137 9.54 5.36 7.68
N GLY A 138 10.85 5.50 7.49
CA GLY A 138 11.42 6.73 6.90
C GLY A 138 10.92 7.06 5.50
N SER A 139 10.93 6.08 4.59
CA SER A 139 10.43 6.25 3.22
C SER A 139 8.92 6.51 3.18
N ALA A 140 8.16 5.80 4.02
CA ALA A 140 6.71 5.99 4.12
C ALA A 140 6.37 7.41 4.59
N VAL A 141 6.99 7.88 5.69
CA VAL A 141 6.78 9.25 6.21
C VAL A 141 7.12 10.29 5.15
N ALA A 142 8.27 10.19 4.49
CA ALA A 142 8.65 11.15 3.45
C ALA A 142 7.70 11.14 2.24
N ALA A 143 7.21 9.96 1.82
CA ALA A 143 6.22 9.86 0.75
C ALA A 143 4.90 10.54 1.13
N LEU A 144 4.43 10.35 2.37
CA LEU A 144 3.21 10.99 2.86
C LEU A 144 3.37 12.51 2.99
N ASP A 145 4.50 13.00 3.50
CA ASP A 145 4.84 14.43 3.52
C ASP A 145 4.76 15.05 2.13
N MET A 146 5.32 14.34 1.15
CA MET A 146 5.36 14.77 -0.24
C MET A 146 3.96 14.88 -0.85
N LEU A 147 3.09 13.90 -0.59
CA LEU A 147 1.70 13.91 -1.04
C LEU A 147 0.90 15.05 -0.38
N LYS A 148 1.04 15.22 0.93
CA LYS A 148 0.36 16.29 1.67
C LYS A 148 0.80 17.68 1.20
N LYS A 149 2.09 17.90 0.94
CA LYS A 149 2.61 19.13 0.33
C LYS A 149 2.00 19.42 -1.05
N ARG A 150 1.55 18.39 -1.78
CA ARG A 150 0.85 18.49 -3.07
C ARG A 150 -0.67 18.57 -2.94
N GLY A 151 -1.18 18.74 -1.72
CA GLY A 151 -2.60 18.96 -1.43
C GLY A 151 -3.45 17.69 -1.35
N VAL A 152 -2.85 16.49 -1.35
CA VAL A 152 -3.59 15.24 -1.13
C VAL A 152 -4.01 15.16 0.33
N LYS A 153 -5.31 14.88 0.55
CA LYS A 153 -5.91 14.91 1.90
C LYS A 153 -6.29 13.51 2.40
N ASN A 154 -6.90 12.71 1.55
CA ASN A 154 -7.40 11.40 1.90
C ASN A 154 -6.34 10.36 1.52
N ILE A 155 -5.52 9.99 2.48
CA ILE A 155 -4.38 9.09 2.26
C ILE A 155 -4.51 7.88 3.17
N HIS A 156 -4.30 6.71 2.57
CA HIS A 156 -4.18 5.42 3.22
C HIS A 156 -2.81 4.83 2.90
N PHE A 157 -2.20 4.15 3.84
CA PHE A 157 -0.95 3.44 3.61
C PHE A 157 -1.17 1.94 3.74
N MET A 158 -0.66 1.14 2.79
CA MET A 158 -0.78 -0.31 2.79
C MET A 158 0.59 -0.96 2.69
N CYS A 159 0.82 -2.00 3.51
CA CYS A 159 2.05 -2.78 3.44
C CYS A 159 1.81 -4.25 3.81
N ILE A 160 2.54 -5.15 3.16
CA ILE A 160 2.41 -6.60 3.38
C ILE A 160 2.96 -6.99 4.74
N ILE A 161 4.14 -6.48 5.13
CA ILE A 161 4.68 -6.66 6.48
C ILE A 161 5.16 -5.35 7.08
N ALA A 162 5.04 -5.23 8.40
CA ALA A 162 5.52 -4.09 9.16
C ALA A 162 6.29 -4.50 10.41
N ALA A 163 7.20 -3.62 10.86
CA ALA A 163 7.77 -3.67 12.19
C ALA A 163 7.09 -2.64 13.12
N PRO A 164 6.97 -2.90 14.42
CA PRO A 164 6.40 -1.95 15.38
C PRO A 164 7.04 -0.56 15.36
N GLU A 165 8.35 -0.49 15.13
CA GLU A 165 9.11 0.76 15.02
C GLU A 165 8.65 1.60 13.82
N GLY A 166 8.38 0.98 12.68
CA GLY A 166 7.87 1.65 11.50
C GLY A 166 6.44 2.13 11.67
N VAL A 167 5.58 1.29 12.25
CA VAL A 167 4.19 1.63 12.58
C VAL A 167 4.15 2.84 13.51
N LYS A 168 4.91 2.79 14.61
CA LYS A 168 5.00 3.89 15.58
C LYS A 168 5.41 5.19 14.90
N ARG A 169 6.51 5.17 14.14
CA ARG A 169 7.04 6.36 13.45
C ARG A 169 6.03 6.94 12.47
N LEU A 170 5.34 6.09 11.70
CA LEU A 170 4.36 6.55 10.71
C LEU A 170 3.14 7.17 11.39
N THR A 171 2.60 6.53 12.41
CA THR A 171 1.41 7.01 13.13
C THR A 171 1.67 8.26 13.96
N GLU A 172 2.89 8.44 14.49
CA GLU A 172 3.30 9.67 15.16
C GLU A 172 3.45 10.84 14.19
N ALA A 173 4.03 10.61 13.00
CA ALA A 173 4.22 11.65 11.99
C ALA A 173 2.91 12.00 11.25
N HIS A 174 2.06 11.01 11.00
CA HIS A 174 0.82 11.14 10.23
C HIS A 174 -0.37 10.48 10.95
N PRO A 175 -0.83 11.05 12.07
CA PRO A 175 -1.90 10.47 12.88
C PRO A 175 -3.29 10.48 12.20
N ASP A 176 -3.40 11.10 11.05
CA ASP A 176 -4.61 11.20 10.22
C ASP A 176 -4.66 10.17 9.08
N VAL A 177 -3.59 9.38 8.88
CA VAL A 177 -3.49 8.38 7.82
C VAL A 177 -3.90 7.01 8.35
N ASP A 178 -4.80 6.34 7.62
CA ASP A 178 -5.13 4.94 7.89
C ASP A 178 -4.02 4.03 7.41
N LEU A 179 -3.64 3.07 8.25
CA LEU A 179 -2.58 2.11 8.00
C LEU A 179 -3.15 0.69 7.95
N TYR A 180 -2.94 0.01 6.83
CA TYR A 180 -3.33 -1.38 6.61
C TYR A 180 -2.09 -2.26 6.48
N ILE A 181 -2.03 -3.34 7.24
CA ILE A 181 -0.84 -4.18 7.41
C ILE A 181 -1.24 -5.64 7.25
N GLY A 182 -0.62 -6.37 6.31
CA GLY A 182 -0.84 -7.79 6.11
C GLY A 182 -0.39 -8.62 7.31
N ALA A 183 0.81 -8.36 7.84
CA ALA A 183 1.28 -8.93 9.11
C ALA A 183 2.19 -7.95 9.85
N LEU A 184 1.96 -7.81 11.15
CA LEU A 184 2.85 -7.08 12.05
C LEU A 184 3.85 -8.06 12.66
N ASP A 185 5.13 -7.86 12.37
CA ASP A 185 6.25 -8.68 12.83
C ASP A 185 6.81 -8.19 14.17
N ASP A 186 7.83 -8.89 14.72
CA ASP A 186 8.25 -8.68 16.10
C ASP A 186 9.06 -7.39 16.30
N HIS A 187 10.08 -7.15 15.45
CA HIS A 187 11.01 -6.02 15.61
C HIS A 187 11.92 -5.84 14.38
N LEU A 188 12.77 -4.82 14.41
CA LEU A 188 13.88 -4.63 13.48
C LEU A 188 15.19 -5.17 14.10
N ASN A 189 15.97 -5.94 13.33
CA ASN A 189 17.31 -6.33 13.74
C ASN A 189 18.31 -5.14 13.63
N GLU A 190 19.57 -5.37 14.00
CA GLU A 190 20.66 -4.39 13.95
C GLU A 190 20.91 -3.80 12.55
N HIS A 191 20.59 -4.58 11.49
CA HIS A 191 20.70 -4.14 10.10
C HIS A 191 19.41 -3.53 9.56
N LYS A 192 18.41 -3.27 10.41
CA LYS A 192 17.11 -2.66 10.06
C LYS A 192 16.22 -3.55 9.19
N TYR A 193 16.44 -4.86 9.18
CA TYR A 193 15.52 -5.84 8.60
C TYR A 193 14.42 -6.20 9.58
N ILE A 194 13.22 -6.40 9.05
CA ILE A 194 12.06 -6.89 9.81
C ILE A 194 12.31 -8.35 10.21
N VAL A 195 12.00 -8.72 11.44
CA VAL A 195 12.14 -10.08 11.99
C VAL A 195 10.77 -10.59 12.47
N PRO A 196 10.32 -11.79 12.03
CA PRO A 196 11.00 -12.75 11.15
C PRO A 196 11.13 -12.30 9.69
N GLY A 197 10.29 -11.36 9.22
CA GLY A 197 10.43 -10.73 7.92
C GLY A 197 10.21 -11.67 6.73
N LEU A 198 10.64 -11.20 5.56
CA LEU A 198 10.62 -11.95 4.28
C LEU A 198 11.86 -11.61 3.41
N GLY A 199 12.91 -11.01 4.00
CA GLY A 199 14.07 -10.52 3.27
C GLY A 199 13.85 -9.15 2.62
N ASP A 200 14.57 -8.85 1.53
CA ASP A 200 14.34 -7.65 0.73
C ASP A 200 13.25 -7.90 -0.32
N ALA A 201 12.10 -7.25 -0.16
CA ALA A 201 10.97 -7.46 -1.06
C ALA A 201 11.27 -7.00 -2.49
N GLY A 202 12.01 -5.89 -2.66
CA GLY A 202 12.38 -5.39 -3.97
C GLY A 202 13.25 -6.38 -4.73
N ASP A 203 14.29 -6.88 -4.11
CA ASP A 203 15.18 -7.89 -4.71
C ASP A 203 14.42 -9.18 -5.04
N ARG A 204 13.53 -9.62 -4.16
CA ARG A 204 12.72 -10.84 -4.38
C ARG A 204 11.68 -10.65 -5.49
N ILE A 205 11.04 -9.48 -5.59
CA ILE A 205 10.09 -9.15 -6.66
C ILE A 205 10.81 -9.13 -8.02
N PHE A 206 11.97 -8.46 -8.09
CA PHE A 206 12.64 -8.18 -9.37
C PHE A 206 13.75 -9.18 -9.71
N GLY A 207 14.14 -10.04 -8.79
CA GLY A 207 15.22 -11.01 -9.01
C GLY A 207 16.58 -10.34 -9.16
N THR A 208 16.86 -9.32 -8.37
CA THR A 208 18.07 -8.49 -8.47
C THR A 208 19.20 -8.93 -7.53
N LYS A 209 19.03 -10.05 -6.84
CA LYS A 209 20.08 -10.80 -6.09
C LYS A 209 20.07 -12.24 -6.46
#